data_0a4fb1eb92622460118635b94eddbbd7
#
_entry.id   0a4fb1eb92622460118635b94eddbbd7
#
_cell.length_a   1.000
_cell.length_b   1.000
_cell.length_c   1.000
_cell.angle_alpha   90.00
_cell.angle_beta   90.00
_cell.angle_gamma   90.00
#
_symmetry.space_group_name_H-M   'P 1'
#
loop_
_entity.id
_entity.type
_entity.pdbx_description
1 polymer ?
#
loop_
_entity_poly.entity_id
_entity_poly.type
_entity_poly.pdbx_seq_one_letter_code
_entity_poly.pdbx_strand_id
1 'polypeptide(L)'
;SVIEVIETRIGGISDLRSQVAPKQVDRLVEIACHRFHAVMQSKPVHDILNGKITEWYLFSRLHKTKLGKYKLHISPDLVWFSGKTCHLLRFTVQGVSKPGDDKHLENVAMVEWAMQQKGLPANYERYIVENLYWNNGRWKLWRKRCTERDLEDSKHMINSDMRAMID
;
A
#
# COMPACT_ATOMS: atom_id res chain seq x y z
N SER A 1 13.60 2.45 -7.58
CA SER A 1 13.89 3.05 -6.25
C SER A 1 12.59 3.36 -5.49
N VAL A 2 12.67 3.61 -4.18
CA VAL A 2 11.49 4.09 -3.38
C VAL A 2 10.94 5.37 -3.99
N ILE A 3 11.82 6.26 -4.41
CA ILE A 3 11.45 7.53 -5.04
C ILE A 3 10.64 7.26 -6.31
N GLU A 4 11.06 6.38 -7.16
CA GLU A 4 10.40 6.03 -8.42
C GLU A 4 8.99 5.46 -8.20
N VAL A 5 8.80 4.60 -7.18
CA VAL A 5 7.47 4.09 -6.83
C VAL A 5 6.58 5.21 -6.31
N ILE A 6 7.11 6.11 -5.49
CA ILE A 6 6.36 7.25 -4.98
C ILE A 6 6.00 8.21 -6.12
N GLU A 7 6.94 8.51 -7.03
CA GLU A 7 6.69 9.32 -8.23
C GLU A 7 5.60 8.71 -9.11
N THR A 8 5.68 7.41 -9.38
CA THR A 8 4.67 6.69 -10.18
C THR A 8 3.28 6.74 -9.53
N ARG A 9 3.22 6.72 -8.20
CA ARG A 9 1.95 6.71 -7.44
C ARG A 9 1.33 8.09 -7.25
N ILE A 10 2.17 9.10 -7.07
CA ILE A 10 1.73 10.48 -6.82
C ILE A 10 1.66 11.25 -8.13
N GLY A 11 2.53 10.88 -9.07
CA GLY A 11 2.80 11.65 -10.27
C GLY A 11 2.06 11.26 -11.53
N GLY A 12 1.11 10.34 -11.57
CA GLY A 12 0.39 9.89 -12.81
C GLY A 12 -0.06 11.00 -13.80
N ILE A 13 0.74 12.06 -13.88
CA ILE A 13 0.50 13.33 -14.60
C ILE A 13 0.76 13.16 -16.10
N SER A 14 1.61 12.20 -16.50
CA SER A 14 1.91 12.00 -17.90
C SER A 14 0.67 11.65 -18.74
N ASP A 15 -0.24 10.86 -18.17
CA ASP A 15 -1.46 10.44 -18.86
C ASP A 15 -2.55 11.52 -18.85
N LEU A 16 -2.44 12.50 -17.95
CA LEU A 16 -3.40 13.60 -17.82
C LEU A 16 -3.08 14.79 -18.74
N ARG A 17 -1.83 14.93 -19.19
CA ARG A 17 -1.40 16.05 -20.04
C ARG A 17 -2.18 16.19 -21.35
N SER A 18 -2.66 15.07 -21.91
CA SER A 18 -3.46 15.08 -23.14
C SER A 18 -4.95 15.41 -22.93
N GLN A 19 -5.42 15.38 -21.69
CA GLN A 19 -6.85 15.49 -21.37
C GLN A 19 -7.22 16.76 -20.58
N VAL A 20 -6.23 17.53 -20.13
CA VAL A 20 -6.44 18.63 -19.17
C VAL A 20 -5.85 19.93 -19.71
N ALA A 21 -6.54 21.05 -19.49
CA ALA A 21 -6.07 22.37 -19.90
C ALA A 21 -4.73 22.72 -19.21
N PRO A 22 -3.78 23.43 -19.89
CA PRO A 22 -2.44 23.72 -19.39
C PRO A 22 -2.41 24.28 -17.94
N LYS A 23 -3.24 25.26 -17.64
CA LYS A 23 -3.33 25.84 -16.27
C LYS A 23 -3.73 24.84 -15.20
N GLN A 24 -4.53 23.83 -15.56
CA GLN A 24 -4.90 22.76 -14.62
C GLN A 24 -3.76 21.78 -14.43
N VAL A 25 -2.93 21.55 -15.46
CA VAL A 25 -1.72 20.72 -15.38
C VAL A 25 -0.75 21.31 -14.37
N ASP A 26 -0.46 22.62 -14.46
CA ASP A 26 0.46 23.29 -13.53
C ASP A 26 0.01 23.13 -12.07
N ARG A 27 -1.28 23.34 -11.81
CA ARG A 27 -1.86 23.12 -10.48
C ARG A 27 -1.76 21.67 -10.00
N LEU A 28 -1.97 20.72 -10.88
CA LEU A 28 -1.83 19.30 -10.54
C LEU A 28 -0.37 18.92 -10.25
N VAL A 29 0.58 19.51 -10.99
CA VAL A 29 2.02 19.36 -10.76
C VAL A 29 2.39 19.91 -9.37
N GLU A 30 1.95 21.11 -9.03
CA GLU A 30 2.21 21.70 -7.71
C GLU A 30 1.66 20.81 -6.58
N ILE A 31 0.42 20.33 -6.72
CA ILE A 31 -0.18 19.42 -5.74
C ILE A 31 0.61 18.10 -5.64
N ALA A 32 1.02 17.53 -6.76
CA ALA A 32 1.81 16.31 -6.78
C ALA A 32 3.19 16.51 -6.11
N CYS A 33 3.88 17.59 -6.44
CA CYS A 33 5.16 17.95 -5.82
C CYS A 33 5.02 18.15 -4.31
N HIS A 34 3.99 18.87 -3.88
CA HIS A 34 3.73 19.07 -2.45
C HIS A 34 3.50 17.75 -1.72
N ARG A 35 2.65 16.86 -2.27
CA ARG A 35 2.39 15.54 -1.70
C ARG A 35 3.64 14.66 -1.68
N PHE A 36 4.44 14.74 -2.75
CA PHE A 36 5.69 14.02 -2.85
C PHE A 36 6.69 14.45 -1.78
N HIS A 37 6.92 15.74 -1.60
CA HIS A 37 7.79 16.25 -0.53
C HIS A 37 7.28 15.83 0.86
N ALA A 38 5.97 15.95 1.08
CA ALA A 38 5.38 15.60 2.36
C ALA A 38 5.51 14.09 2.68
N VAL A 39 5.43 13.18 1.68
CA VAL A 39 5.59 11.75 1.92
C VAL A 39 7.02 11.37 2.31
N MET A 40 8.02 12.09 1.81
CA MET A 40 9.43 11.88 2.15
C MET A 40 9.71 12.12 3.64
N GLN A 41 8.90 12.99 4.28
CA GLN A 41 8.97 13.26 5.72
C GLN A 41 8.13 12.29 6.57
N SER A 42 7.37 11.42 5.91
CA SER A 42 6.47 10.48 6.61
C SER A 42 7.21 9.20 7.00
N LYS A 43 6.99 8.72 8.19
CA LYS A 43 7.42 7.36 8.55
C LYS A 43 6.54 6.32 7.83
N PRO A 44 7.11 5.19 7.38
CA PRO A 44 8.51 4.75 7.47
C PRO A 44 9.43 5.27 6.34
N VAL A 45 8.89 6.03 5.35
CA VAL A 45 9.68 6.50 4.18
C VAL A 45 10.93 7.27 4.61
N HIS A 46 10.76 8.23 5.53
CA HIS A 46 11.87 9.00 6.08
C HIS A 46 12.95 8.10 6.74
N ASP A 47 12.53 7.07 7.46
CA ASP A 47 13.47 6.17 8.14
C ASP A 47 14.24 5.26 7.16
N ILE A 48 13.63 4.90 6.03
CA ILE A 48 14.29 4.19 4.92
C ILE A 48 15.32 5.11 4.25
N LEU A 49 14.94 6.33 3.91
CA LEU A 49 15.82 7.27 3.23
C LEU A 49 17.04 7.67 4.07
N ASN A 50 16.88 7.71 5.38
CA ASN A 50 17.98 8.00 6.31
C ASN A 50 18.75 6.75 6.78
N GLY A 51 18.51 5.60 6.17
CA GLY A 51 19.24 4.36 6.47
C GLY A 51 18.94 3.74 7.84
N LYS A 52 17.89 4.18 8.54
CA LYS A 52 17.46 3.57 9.80
C LYS A 52 16.75 2.22 9.57
N ILE A 53 16.07 2.10 8.44
CA ILE A 53 15.51 0.84 7.95
C ILE A 53 16.37 0.41 6.78
N THR A 54 17.14 -0.67 6.97
CA THR A 54 18.12 -1.16 5.99
C THR A 54 17.59 -2.31 5.15
N GLU A 55 16.60 -3.03 5.64
CA GLU A 55 16.02 -4.17 4.94
C GLU A 55 14.60 -3.83 4.48
N TRP A 56 14.45 -3.61 3.18
CA TRP A 56 13.18 -3.28 2.54
C TRP A 56 13.15 -3.71 1.09
N TYR A 57 11.93 -3.93 0.56
CA TYR A 57 11.68 -4.40 -0.81
C TYR A 57 10.51 -3.63 -1.41
N LEU A 58 10.63 -3.33 -2.70
CA LEU A 58 9.57 -2.72 -3.49
C LEU A 58 8.85 -3.77 -4.33
N PHE A 59 7.55 -3.65 -4.41
CA PHE A 59 6.74 -4.55 -5.22
C PHE A 59 5.83 -3.79 -6.18
N SER A 60 5.67 -4.33 -7.38
CA SER A 60 4.67 -3.85 -8.32
C SER A 60 3.28 -4.27 -7.87
N ARG A 61 2.30 -3.39 -7.98
CA ARG A 61 0.88 -3.73 -7.77
C ARG A 61 0.34 -4.77 -8.75
N LEU A 62 1.09 -5.07 -9.80
CA LEU A 62 0.73 -6.11 -10.76
C LEU A 62 1.03 -7.52 -10.25
N HIS A 63 1.72 -7.65 -9.12
CA HIS A 63 1.90 -8.94 -8.48
C HIS A 63 0.56 -9.50 -8.02
N LYS A 64 0.30 -10.74 -8.43
CA LYS A 64 -0.93 -11.46 -8.10
C LYS A 64 -0.70 -12.37 -6.91
N THR A 65 -1.71 -12.49 -6.06
CA THR A 65 -1.78 -13.53 -5.05
C THR A 65 -2.95 -14.45 -5.32
N LYS A 66 -2.86 -15.70 -4.87
CA LYS A 66 -3.99 -16.63 -4.90
C LYS A 66 -4.74 -16.52 -3.57
N LEU A 67 -6.04 -16.27 -3.66
CA LEU A 67 -6.94 -16.35 -2.53
C LEU A 67 -8.06 -17.35 -2.89
N GLY A 68 -7.91 -18.60 -2.43
CA GLY A 68 -8.77 -19.69 -2.89
C GLY A 68 -8.65 -19.90 -4.40
N LYS A 69 -9.76 -19.83 -5.13
CA LYS A 69 -9.80 -19.95 -6.60
C LYS A 69 -9.48 -18.64 -7.35
N TYR A 70 -9.43 -17.51 -6.65
CA TYR A 70 -9.26 -16.19 -7.26
C TYR A 70 -7.78 -15.77 -7.31
N LYS A 71 -7.44 -14.96 -8.31
CA LYS A 71 -6.16 -14.26 -8.42
C LYS A 71 -6.41 -12.77 -8.24
N LEU A 72 -5.88 -12.21 -7.17
CA LEU A 72 -6.10 -10.82 -6.78
C LEU A 72 -4.79 -10.02 -6.82
N HIS A 73 -4.91 -8.72 -7.08
CA HIS A 73 -3.81 -7.77 -7.03
C HIS A 73 -3.81 -7.07 -5.67
N ILE A 74 -3.28 -7.72 -4.65
CA ILE A 74 -3.25 -7.24 -3.26
C ILE A 74 -1.84 -7.04 -2.72
N SER A 75 -0.82 -7.05 -3.55
CA SER A 75 0.55 -6.81 -3.10
C SER A 75 0.71 -5.44 -2.43
N PRO A 76 1.54 -5.32 -1.41
CA PRO A 76 1.97 -4.03 -0.89
C PRO A 76 2.82 -3.28 -1.92
N ASP A 77 2.97 -1.97 -1.76
CA ASP A 77 3.92 -1.18 -2.55
C ASP A 77 5.34 -1.33 -2.01
N LEU A 78 5.46 -1.51 -0.68
CA LEU A 78 6.72 -1.63 0.04
C LEU A 78 6.59 -2.66 1.16
N VAL A 79 7.61 -3.49 1.31
CA VAL A 79 7.79 -4.37 2.47
C VAL A 79 9.06 -3.97 3.18
N TRP A 80 9.03 -3.87 4.49
CA TRP A 80 10.20 -3.60 5.30
C TRP A 80 10.18 -4.40 6.60
N PHE A 81 11.34 -4.53 7.23
CA PHE A 81 11.51 -5.42 8.37
C PHE A 81 12.05 -4.69 9.59
N SER A 82 11.56 -5.06 10.75
CA SER A 82 12.04 -4.59 12.04
C SER A 82 12.05 -5.76 13.03
N GLY A 83 13.25 -6.27 13.33
CA GLY A 83 13.39 -7.48 14.13
C GLY A 83 12.62 -8.65 13.51
N LYS A 84 11.67 -9.22 14.27
CA LYS A 84 10.84 -10.34 13.82
C LYS A 84 9.48 -9.89 13.23
N THR A 85 9.37 -8.66 12.81
CA THR A 85 8.13 -8.08 12.28
C THR A 85 8.30 -7.73 10.81
N CYS A 86 7.38 -8.24 9.99
CA CYS A 86 7.21 -7.88 8.58
C CYS A 86 6.14 -6.78 8.47
N HIS A 87 6.50 -5.66 7.88
CA HIS A 87 5.63 -4.52 7.64
C HIS A 87 5.26 -4.46 6.16
N LEU A 88 3.97 -4.40 5.87
CA LEU A 88 3.39 -4.40 4.53
C LEU A 88 2.72 -3.05 4.30
N LEU A 89 3.38 -2.17 3.54
CA LEU A 89 2.96 -0.79 3.34
C LEU A 89 2.31 -0.59 1.97
N ARG A 90 1.17 0.12 1.97
CA ARG A 90 0.54 0.72 0.79
C ARG A 90 0.54 2.23 0.85
N PHE A 91 0.66 2.84 -0.34
CA PHE A 91 0.43 4.27 -0.53
C PHE A 91 -0.95 4.51 -1.16
N THR A 92 -1.76 5.38 -0.56
CA THR A 92 -3.06 5.75 -1.07
C THR A 92 -3.16 7.26 -1.20
N VAL A 93 -3.17 7.75 -2.43
CA VAL A 93 -3.19 9.19 -2.73
C VAL A 93 -4.59 9.77 -2.64
N GLN A 94 -5.61 8.97 -2.92
CA GLN A 94 -7.00 9.40 -2.81
C GLN A 94 -7.41 9.40 -1.34
N GLY A 95 -8.00 10.51 -0.90
CA GLY A 95 -8.45 10.67 0.48
C GLY A 95 -9.44 9.58 0.86
N VAL A 96 -8.99 8.66 1.68
CA VAL A 96 -9.87 7.67 2.27
C VAL A 96 -10.56 8.36 3.43
N SER A 97 -11.89 8.43 3.39
CA SER A 97 -12.68 8.67 4.59
C SER A 97 -12.19 7.68 5.66
N LYS A 98 -12.11 8.11 6.91
CA LYS A 98 -11.58 7.34 8.06
C LYS A 98 -11.61 5.83 7.80
N PRO A 99 -10.46 5.14 7.85
CA PRO A 99 -10.46 3.70 7.71
C PRO A 99 -11.31 3.10 8.83
N GLY A 100 -12.55 2.69 8.52
CA GLY A 100 -13.27 1.77 9.37
C GLY A 100 -12.58 0.40 9.27
N ASP A 101 -12.61 -0.40 10.31
CA ASP A 101 -11.96 -1.70 10.30
C ASP A 101 -12.41 -2.57 9.11
N ASP A 102 -13.67 -2.46 8.71
CA ASP A 102 -14.26 -3.22 7.60
C ASP A 102 -13.72 -2.84 6.22
N LYS A 103 -13.36 -1.56 5.99
CA LYS A 103 -12.84 -1.09 4.70
C LYS A 103 -11.38 -1.47 4.43
N HIS A 104 -10.70 -2.03 5.41
CA HIS A 104 -9.29 -2.38 5.31
C HIS A 104 -9.01 -3.89 5.37
N LEU A 105 -10.04 -4.71 5.36
CA LEU A 105 -9.88 -6.16 5.29
C LEU A 105 -9.12 -6.60 4.04
N GLU A 106 -9.26 -5.88 2.93
CA GLU A 106 -8.42 -6.07 1.74
C GLU A 106 -6.92 -5.93 2.03
N ASN A 107 -6.56 -4.99 2.93
CA ASN A 107 -5.18 -4.78 3.30
C ASN A 107 -4.63 -5.96 4.10
N VAL A 108 -5.47 -6.62 4.90
CA VAL A 108 -5.07 -7.81 5.66
C VAL A 108 -4.73 -8.98 4.73
N ALA A 109 -5.40 -9.07 3.58
CA ALA A 109 -5.10 -10.08 2.57
C ALA A 109 -3.69 -9.95 1.97
N MET A 110 -3.01 -8.80 2.15
CA MET A 110 -1.59 -8.66 1.80
C MET A 110 -0.69 -9.57 2.64
N VAL A 111 -1.12 -9.98 3.83
CA VAL A 111 -0.37 -10.95 4.66
C VAL A 111 -0.32 -12.30 3.95
N GLU A 112 -1.43 -12.76 3.37
CA GLU A 112 -1.45 -13.98 2.58
C GLU A 112 -0.53 -13.89 1.36
N TRP A 113 -0.51 -12.72 0.70
CA TRP A 113 0.43 -12.47 -0.37
C TRP A 113 1.89 -12.61 0.12
N ALA A 114 2.24 -11.98 1.24
CA ALA A 114 3.59 -12.02 1.79
C ALA A 114 4.03 -13.43 2.16
N MET A 115 3.14 -14.23 2.74
CA MET A 115 3.40 -15.63 3.09
C MET A 115 3.65 -16.52 1.86
N GLN A 116 3.15 -16.13 0.70
CA GLN A 116 3.34 -16.86 -0.56
C GLN A 116 4.63 -16.45 -1.31
N GLN A 117 5.31 -15.37 -0.89
CA GLN A 117 6.50 -14.84 -1.58
C GLN A 117 7.76 -15.60 -1.18
N LYS A 118 8.36 -16.35 -2.12
CA LYS A 118 9.61 -17.06 -1.90
C LYS A 118 10.84 -16.17 -1.73
N GLY A 119 10.76 -14.90 -2.17
CA GLY A 119 11.86 -13.93 -2.11
C GLY A 119 11.89 -13.10 -0.83
N LEU A 120 10.90 -13.23 0.04
CA LEU A 120 10.93 -12.59 1.35
C LEU A 120 11.57 -13.53 2.37
N PRO A 121 12.32 -12.99 3.35
CA PRO A 121 12.85 -13.82 4.43
C PRO A 121 11.72 -14.61 5.09
N ALA A 122 11.94 -15.88 5.34
CA ALA A 122 10.97 -16.74 6.02
C ALA A 122 11.03 -16.52 7.53
N ASN A 123 9.91 -16.80 8.22
CA ASN A 123 9.83 -16.86 9.69
C ASN A 123 9.66 -15.53 10.42
N TYR A 124 8.74 -14.70 9.95
CA TYR A 124 8.26 -13.59 10.78
C TYR A 124 7.21 -14.06 11.78
N GLU A 125 7.37 -13.63 13.01
CA GLU A 125 6.40 -13.91 14.08
C GLU A 125 5.19 -12.96 14.00
N ARG A 126 5.34 -11.84 13.30
CA ARG A 126 4.32 -10.78 13.26
C ARG A 126 4.24 -10.13 11.89
N TYR A 127 3.01 -9.83 11.50
CA TYR A 127 2.71 -9.01 10.32
C TYR A 127 1.97 -7.76 10.73
N ILE A 128 2.43 -6.61 10.23
CA ILE A 128 1.76 -5.32 10.41
C ILE A 128 1.44 -4.78 9.02
N VAL A 129 0.15 -4.59 8.77
CA VAL A 129 -0.31 -3.89 7.57
C VAL A 129 -0.34 -2.41 7.84
N GLU A 130 0.22 -1.65 6.91
CA GLU A 130 0.34 -0.20 6.97
C GLU A 130 -0.29 0.42 5.74
N ASN A 131 -1.07 1.49 5.93
CA ASN A 131 -1.56 2.31 4.84
C ASN A 131 -1.16 3.76 5.09
N LEU A 132 -0.31 4.29 4.22
CA LEU A 132 0.07 5.69 4.22
C LEU A 132 -0.84 6.42 3.24
N TYR A 133 -1.75 7.24 3.76
CA TYR A 133 -2.78 7.89 2.96
C TYR A 133 -2.83 9.39 3.15
N TRP A 134 -3.20 10.11 2.07
CA TRP A 134 -3.36 11.54 2.10
C TRP A 134 -4.73 11.94 2.64
N ASN A 135 -4.74 12.75 3.69
CA ASN A 135 -5.98 13.24 4.29
C ASN A 135 -5.78 14.63 4.91
N ASN A 136 -6.62 15.58 4.56
CA ASN A 136 -6.62 16.94 5.09
C ASN A 136 -5.24 17.61 5.04
N GLY A 137 -4.60 17.61 3.88
CA GLY A 137 -3.32 18.31 3.65
C GLY A 137 -2.07 17.63 4.22
N ARG A 138 -2.19 16.40 4.71
CA ARG A 138 -1.05 15.64 5.27
C ARG A 138 -1.16 14.15 5.05
N TRP A 139 -0.03 13.48 5.08
CA TRP A 139 0.01 12.02 5.12
C TRP A 139 -0.29 11.53 6.52
N LYS A 140 -1.14 10.51 6.60
CA LYS A 140 -1.48 9.79 7.82
C LYS A 140 -1.12 8.33 7.67
N LEU A 141 -0.60 7.74 8.72
CA LEU A 141 -0.25 6.33 8.77
C LEU A 141 -1.29 5.59 9.61
N TRP A 142 -2.00 4.69 8.96
CA TRP A 142 -2.83 3.69 9.61
C TRP A 142 -2.05 2.38 9.73
N ARG A 143 -2.21 1.70 10.86
CA ARG A 143 -1.53 0.44 11.15
C ARG A 143 -2.49 -0.55 11.76
N LYS A 144 -2.38 -1.80 11.36
CA LYS A 144 -3.08 -2.92 11.99
C LYS A 144 -2.14 -4.11 12.12
N ARG A 145 -1.99 -4.64 13.32
CA ARG A 145 -1.38 -5.94 13.52
C ARG A 145 -2.38 -7.00 13.07
N CYS A 146 -1.97 -7.87 12.18
CA CYS A 146 -2.81 -8.95 11.68
C CYS A 146 -2.68 -10.18 12.57
N THR A 147 -3.83 -10.72 12.96
CA THR A 147 -3.98 -12.01 13.63
C THR A 147 -4.44 -13.05 12.61
N GLU A 148 -4.36 -14.34 12.95
CA GLU A 148 -4.93 -15.41 12.13
C GLU A 148 -6.42 -15.21 11.88
N ARG A 149 -7.16 -14.75 12.89
CA ARG A 149 -8.59 -14.45 12.76
C ARG A 149 -8.85 -13.33 11.76
N ASP A 150 -8.09 -12.22 11.82
CA ASP A 150 -8.21 -11.13 10.84
C ASP A 150 -8.00 -11.63 9.41
N LEU A 151 -7.04 -12.55 9.23
CA LEU A 151 -6.73 -13.12 7.92
C LEU A 151 -7.86 -14.01 7.40
N GLU A 152 -8.44 -14.86 8.25
CA GLU A 152 -9.58 -15.71 7.88
C GLU A 152 -10.83 -14.89 7.59
N ASP A 153 -11.14 -13.87 8.39
CA ASP A 153 -12.27 -12.96 8.17
C ASP A 153 -12.09 -12.22 6.82
N SER A 154 -10.88 -11.74 6.50
CA SER A 154 -10.58 -11.14 5.20
C SER A 154 -10.77 -12.09 4.03
N LYS A 155 -10.28 -13.33 4.15
CA LYS A 155 -10.45 -14.36 3.11
C LYS A 155 -11.93 -14.65 2.88
N HIS A 156 -12.69 -14.79 3.96
CA HIS A 156 -14.12 -15.07 3.86
C HIS A 156 -14.87 -13.95 3.16
N MET A 157 -14.61 -12.69 3.55
CA MET A 157 -15.25 -11.52 2.96
C MET A 157 -14.92 -11.38 1.48
N ILE A 158 -13.64 -11.45 1.10
CA ILE A 158 -13.23 -11.35 -0.31
C ILE A 158 -13.85 -12.46 -1.14
N ASN A 159 -13.91 -13.70 -0.62
CA ASN A 159 -14.56 -14.79 -1.32
C ASN A 159 -16.07 -14.57 -1.50
N SER A 160 -16.74 -13.97 -0.51
CA SER A 160 -18.17 -13.60 -0.59
C SER A 160 -18.42 -12.55 -1.66
N ASP A 161 -17.63 -11.45 -1.62
CA ASP A 161 -17.77 -10.35 -2.58
C ASP A 161 -17.49 -10.82 -4.02
N MET A 162 -16.46 -11.65 -4.19
CA MET A 162 -16.12 -12.22 -5.50
C MET A 162 -17.18 -13.16 -6.05
N ARG A 163 -17.93 -13.88 -5.19
CA ARG A 163 -19.09 -14.67 -5.62
C ARG A 163 -20.22 -13.78 -6.09
N ALA A 164 -20.54 -12.75 -5.30
CA ALA A 164 -21.60 -11.81 -5.63
C ALA A 164 -21.35 -11.01 -6.92
N MET A 165 -20.09 -10.92 -7.39
CA MET A 165 -19.76 -10.26 -8.67
C MET A 165 -19.87 -11.20 -9.88
N ILE A 166 -19.96 -12.50 -9.69
CA ILE A 166 -19.95 -13.51 -10.77
C ILE A 166 -21.35 -14.08 -11.00
N ASP A 167 -22.19 -14.08 -9.99
CA ASP A 167 -23.60 -14.47 -10.04
C ASP A 167 -24.46 -13.30 -10.55
#